data_68ce915914190e7f1bc1aade6035bad6
#
_entry.id   68ce915914190e7f1bc1aade6035bad6
#
_cell.length_a   1.000
_cell.length_b   1.000
_cell.length_c   1.000
_cell.angle_alpha   90.00
_cell.angle_beta   90.00
_cell.angle_gamma   90.00
#
_symmetry.space_group_name_H-M   'P 1'
#
loop_
_entity.id
_entity.type
_entity.pdbx_description
1 polymer ?
#
loop_
_entity_poly.entity_id
_entity_poly.type
_entity_poly.pdbx_seq_one_letter_code
_entity_poly.pdbx_strand_id
1 'polypeptide(L)'
;MKYFLFVFALFASAFIQSQEKFSKEISIITDNDLYVSKKNDRYYSSGLFLSYRYLSKNKNTSLEKRILNWQVGHEIYTPHRSVVISISEHDRPFSGYLYGDFSINRIYKNEQILNTAIQVGFIGTNSFAKEAQDFIHDIYGFQQAVGWKYQIKDAFALNFGVEYLKTILKTKKKHFDVTWENNLNVGAVFTNIATGFYSRIGFQPLQNITNSIAFNTNLNNEQTNSFREIESFIYLKSMLRYALYDATLQGSFLNKKSLVTKELIPLVFEVELGIKFTFSRFNFGYVINYNTNRSKNLVYNSGHKYGRIAMSYLLR
;
A
#
# COMPACT_ATOMS: atom_id res chain seq x y z
N MET A 1 -22.39 11.33 -35.97
CA MET A 1 -21.10 11.47 -36.65
C MET A 1 -20.20 12.57 -36.04
N LYS A 2 -20.69 13.80 -35.77
CA LYS A 2 -19.87 14.90 -35.19
C LYS A 2 -19.25 14.55 -33.83
N TYR A 3 -19.97 13.88 -32.93
CA TYR A 3 -19.46 13.49 -31.58
C TYR A 3 -18.44 12.35 -31.65
N PHE A 4 -18.54 11.48 -32.63
CA PHE A 4 -17.59 10.38 -32.83
C PHE A 4 -16.22 10.90 -33.32
N LEU A 5 -16.21 11.93 -34.18
CA LEU A 5 -14.99 12.61 -34.59
C LEU A 5 -14.33 13.40 -33.47
N PHE A 6 -15.12 13.97 -32.55
CA PHE A 6 -14.59 14.71 -31.41
C PHE A 6 -13.92 13.76 -30.36
N VAL A 7 -14.53 12.61 -30.12
CA VAL A 7 -13.94 11.57 -29.25
C VAL A 7 -12.68 10.98 -29.91
N PHE A 8 -12.67 10.76 -31.21
CA PHE A 8 -11.49 10.28 -31.94
C PHE A 8 -10.37 11.31 -31.98
N ALA A 9 -10.66 12.59 -32.09
CA ALA A 9 -9.68 13.69 -32.02
C ALA A 9 -9.09 13.83 -30.60
N LEU A 10 -9.88 13.62 -29.55
CA LEU A 10 -9.40 13.55 -28.17
C LEU A 10 -8.46 12.36 -27.94
N PHE A 11 -8.74 11.21 -28.56
CA PHE A 11 -7.85 10.05 -28.52
C PHE A 11 -6.58 10.26 -29.37
N ALA A 12 -6.68 10.93 -30.51
CA ALA A 12 -5.52 11.21 -31.39
C ALA A 12 -4.54 12.22 -30.77
N SER A 13 -5.02 13.19 -30.00
CA SER A 13 -4.15 14.14 -29.27
C SER A 13 -3.35 13.50 -28.14
N ALA A 14 -3.75 12.31 -27.67
CA ALA A 14 -3.01 11.57 -26.65
C ALA A 14 -1.72 10.91 -27.17
N PHE A 15 -1.50 10.88 -28.50
CA PHE A 15 -0.34 10.22 -29.11
C PHE A 15 0.86 11.14 -29.40
N ILE A 16 0.75 12.45 -29.15
CA ILE A 16 1.94 13.32 -29.18
C ILE A 16 2.65 13.17 -27.83
N GLN A 17 3.26 12.04 -27.58
CA GLN A 17 4.15 11.86 -26.45
C GLN A 17 5.51 12.45 -26.81
N SER A 18 5.72 13.69 -26.43
CA SER A 18 7.04 14.21 -26.15
C SER A 18 7.71 13.23 -25.16
N GLN A 19 9.00 12.96 -25.34
CA GLN A 19 9.84 12.20 -24.39
C GLN A 19 9.96 12.97 -23.07
N GLU A 20 8.83 13.19 -22.37
CA GLU A 20 8.79 13.98 -21.16
C GLU A 20 9.42 13.21 -20.00
N LYS A 21 10.16 13.95 -19.17
CA LYS A 21 10.73 13.46 -17.92
C LYS A 21 10.06 14.14 -16.74
N PHE A 22 9.68 13.35 -15.77
CA PHE A 22 9.06 13.82 -14.54
C PHE A 22 9.90 13.37 -13.36
N SER A 23 10.35 14.32 -12.56
CA SER A 23 11.27 14.06 -11.45
C SER A 23 10.58 13.93 -10.10
N LYS A 24 9.29 14.25 -10.02
CA LYS A 24 8.49 14.27 -8.79
C LYS A 24 7.12 13.63 -9.03
N GLU A 25 6.52 13.16 -7.96
CA GLU A 25 5.16 12.58 -7.99
C GLU A 25 4.47 12.82 -6.66
N ILE A 26 3.20 13.16 -6.72
CA ILE A 26 2.28 13.09 -5.58
C ILE A 26 1.34 11.92 -5.77
N SER A 27 0.98 11.23 -4.69
CA SER A 27 0.03 10.13 -4.78
C SER A 27 -0.92 10.10 -3.60
N ILE A 28 -2.13 9.60 -3.87
CA ILE A 28 -3.14 9.25 -2.90
C ILE A 28 -3.49 7.78 -3.09
N ILE A 29 -3.49 7.05 -1.99
CA ILE A 29 -3.93 5.65 -1.94
C ILE A 29 -4.99 5.56 -0.86
N THR A 30 -6.08 4.89 -1.16
CA THR A 30 -7.14 4.61 -0.20
C THR A 30 -7.48 3.13 -0.22
N ASP A 31 -7.48 2.53 0.95
CA ASP A 31 -7.88 1.15 1.20
C ASP A 31 -9.24 1.16 1.88
N ASN A 32 -10.13 0.27 1.46
CA ASN A 32 -11.39 0.06 2.15
C ASN A 32 -11.95 -1.34 1.83
N ASP A 33 -12.54 -1.98 2.82
CA ASP A 33 -13.19 -3.27 2.64
C ASP A 33 -14.51 -3.15 1.83
N LEU A 34 -15.16 -1.97 1.83
CA LEU A 34 -16.33 -1.67 0.99
C LEU A 34 -16.02 -1.66 -0.51
N TYR A 35 -14.77 -1.49 -0.93
CA TYR A 35 -14.42 -1.54 -2.35
C TYR A 35 -14.55 -2.94 -2.96
N VAL A 36 -14.61 -3.98 -2.15
CA VAL A 36 -14.76 -5.38 -2.58
C VAL A 36 -15.97 -6.09 -1.97
N SER A 37 -16.66 -5.46 -0.99
CA SER A 37 -17.79 -6.08 -0.27
C SER A 37 -18.81 -5.04 0.17
N LYS A 38 -20.08 -5.28 -0.06
CA LYS A 38 -21.17 -4.35 0.29
C LYS A 38 -21.60 -4.38 1.77
N LYS A 39 -21.04 -5.23 2.63
CA LYS A 39 -21.65 -5.55 3.93
C LYS A 39 -20.73 -5.51 5.14
N ASN A 40 -19.45 -5.20 5.01
CA ASN A 40 -18.51 -5.50 6.09
C ASN A 40 -17.51 -4.38 6.32
N ASP A 41 -17.75 -3.57 7.35
CA ASP A 41 -16.73 -2.73 7.98
C ASP A 41 -16.07 -3.56 9.08
N ARG A 42 -14.99 -4.30 8.75
CA ARG A 42 -14.34 -5.24 9.68
C ARG A 42 -12.85 -5.43 9.43
N TYR A 43 -12.15 -5.74 10.51
CA TYR A 43 -10.73 -6.08 10.58
C TYR A 43 -9.84 -4.93 10.10
N TYR A 44 -9.26 -4.99 8.94
CA TYR A 44 -8.64 -3.81 8.32
C TYR A 44 -9.70 -3.07 7.51
N SER A 45 -10.34 -2.09 8.13
CA SER A 45 -11.52 -1.45 7.56
C SER A 45 -11.18 -0.35 6.58
N SER A 46 -10.16 0.47 6.88
CA SER A 46 -9.75 1.53 5.96
C SER A 46 -8.28 1.95 6.13
N GLY A 47 -7.73 2.54 5.08
CA GLY A 47 -6.43 3.19 5.06
C GLY A 47 -6.42 4.37 4.12
N LEU A 48 -5.66 5.41 4.48
CA LEU A 48 -5.40 6.59 3.66
C LEU A 48 -3.90 6.89 3.68
N PHE A 49 -3.30 7.00 2.49
CA PHE A 49 -1.88 7.27 2.35
C PHE A 49 -1.66 8.40 1.34
N LEU A 50 -0.99 9.44 1.78
CA LEU A 50 -0.60 10.59 0.96
C LEU A 50 0.91 10.61 0.84
N SER A 51 1.43 10.60 -0.39
CA SER A 51 2.88 10.50 -0.62
C SER A 51 3.36 11.59 -1.55
N TYR A 52 4.60 12.01 -1.31
CA TYR A 52 5.40 12.84 -2.21
C TYR A 52 6.73 12.17 -2.47
N ARG A 53 7.02 11.86 -3.72
CA ARG A 53 8.24 11.21 -4.18
C ARG A 53 9.03 12.10 -5.12
N TYR A 54 10.35 12.03 -5.05
CA TYR A 54 11.22 12.78 -5.96
C TYR A 54 12.56 12.10 -6.19
N LEU A 55 13.12 12.34 -7.37
CA LEU A 55 14.48 11.92 -7.70
C LEU A 55 15.50 12.72 -6.90
N SER A 56 16.40 12.01 -6.27
CA SER A 56 17.53 12.58 -5.55
C SER A 56 18.81 12.46 -6.38
N LYS A 57 19.70 13.45 -6.25
CA LYS A 57 21.04 13.39 -6.84
C LYS A 57 21.75 12.13 -6.36
N ASN A 58 22.37 11.41 -7.28
CA ASN A 58 23.06 10.16 -7.01
C ASN A 58 24.47 10.21 -7.60
N LYS A 59 25.49 9.93 -6.78
CA LYS A 59 26.88 9.79 -7.20
C LYS A 59 27.36 8.34 -7.30
N ASN A 60 26.53 7.38 -6.86
CA ASN A 60 26.88 5.96 -6.91
C ASN A 60 26.64 5.41 -8.33
N THR A 61 27.70 4.97 -8.97
CA THR A 61 27.70 4.48 -10.35
C THR A 61 26.95 3.17 -10.53
N SER A 62 26.73 2.38 -9.47
CA SER A 62 25.96 1.14 -9.49
C SER A 62 24.45 1.39 -9.51
N LEU A 63 23.99 2.57 -9.10
CA LEU A 63 22.57 2.92 -9.11
C LEU A 63 22.18 3.51 -10.47
N GLU A 64 21.05 3.09 -10.98
CA GLU A 64 20.34 3.78 -12.07
C GLU A 64 19.74 5.08 -11.57
N LYS A 65 19.06 5.03 -10.42
CA LYS A 65 18.47 6.20 -9.77
C LYS A 65 18.22 5.96 -8.27
N ARG A 66 18.01 7.06 -7.55
CA ARG A 66 17.59 7.07 -6.16
C ARG A 66 16.37 7.96 -6.01
N ILE A 67 15.29 7.41 -5.44
CA ILE A 67 14.03 8.12 -5.20
C ILE A 67 13.85 8.23 -3.69
N LEU A 68 13.55 9.44 -3.22
CA LEU A 68 13.16 9.72 -1.84
C LEU A 68 11.64 9.83 -1.80
N ASN A 69 11.05 9.31 -0.73
CA ASN A 69 9.61 9.34 -0.52
C ASN A 69 9.29 9.82 0.89
N TRP A 70 8.33 10.73 0.98
CA TRP A 70 7.65 11.12 2.20
C TRP A 70 6.20 10.68 2.11
N GLN A 71 5.69 10.06 3.16
CA GLN A 71 4.31 9.62 3.22
C GLN A 71 3.71 9.91 4.59
N VAL A 72 2.43 10.27 4.60
CA VAL A 72 1.59 10.19 5.78
C VAL A 72 0.63 9.04 5.56
N GLY A 73 0.58 8.11 6.51
CA GLY A 73 -0.30 6.95 6.49
C GLY A 73 -1.22 6.93 7.70
N HIS A 74 -2.49 6.61 7.45
CA HIS A 74 -3.49 6.41 8.48
C HIS A 74 -4.22 5.10 8.23
N GLU A 75 -4.24 4.21 9.22
CA GLU A 75 -4.83 2.88 9.15
C GLU A 75 -5.83 2.68 10.28
N ILE A 76 -7.00 2.12 9.96
CA ILE A 76 -8.09 1.86 10.90
C ILE A 76 -8.40 0.38 10.91
N TYR A 77 -8.49 -0.15 12.12
CA TYR A 77 -8.79 -1.56 12.38
C TYR A 77 -9.99 -1.66 13.32
N THR A 78 -10.96 -2.50 12.96
CA THR A 78 -12.22 -2.67 13.69
C THR A 78 -12.48 -4.16 13.99
N PRO A 79 -13.35 -4.50 14.96
CA PRO A 79 -13.89 -5.85 15.13
C PRO A 79 -14.71 -6.31 13.93
N HIS A 80 -15.32 -7.51 14.04
CA HIS A 80 -16.17 -8.08 12.99
C HIS A 80 -17.42 -7.26 12.64
N ARG A 81 -17.78 -6.28 13.44
CA ARG A 81 -18.91 -5.35 13.23
C ARG A 81 -18.62 -3.99 13.89
N SER A 82 -19.27 -2.96 13.41
CA SER A 82 -19.08 -1.57 13.90
C SER A 82 -19.61 -1.34 15.30
N VAL A 83 -20.63 -2.07 15.76
CA VAL A 83 -21.25 -1.92 17.09
C VAL A 83 -20.88 -3.10 17.97
N VAL A 84 -20.01 -2.86 18.97
CA VAL A 84 -19.54 -3.84 19.94
C VAL A 84 -19.57 -3.18 21.33
N ILE A 85 -20.45 -3.66 22.20
CA ILE A 85 -20.78 -2.95 23.46
C ILE A 85 -19.91 -3.43 24.62
N SER A 86 -19.63 -4.72 24.69
CA SER A 86 -18.87 -5.34 25.79
C SER A 86 -17.49 -5.83 25.34
N ILE A 87 -16.56 -5.97 26.30
CA ILE A 87 -15.21 -6.48 26.02
C ILE A 87 -15.25 -7.89 25.41
N SER A 88 -16.17 -8.75 25.86
CA SER A 88 -16.29 -10.14 25.42
C SER A 88 -16.76 -10.28 23.96
N GLU A 89 -17.41 -9.27 23.40
CA GLU A 89 -17.87 -9.27 22.02
C GLU A 89 -16.78 -8.94 21.01
N HIS A 90 -15.64 -8.41 21.47
CA HIS A 90 -14.54 -8.04 20.58
C HIS A 90 -13.78 -9.30 20.13
N ASP A 91 -13.89 -9.66 18.87
CA ASP A 91 -13.04 -10.69 18.26
C ASP A 91 -11.65 -10.16 17.87
N ARG A 92 -11.54 -8.83 17.66
CA ARG A 92 -10.28 -8.08 17.65
C ARG A 92 -10.49 -6.71 18.31
N PRO A 93 -9.41 -6.05 18.79
CA PRO A 93 -9.52 -4.68 19.29
C PRO A 93 -9.77 -3.68 18.15
N PHE A 94 -10.44 -2.57 18.47
CA PHE A 94 -10.30 -1.36 17.69
C PHE A 94 -8.87 -0.85 17.81
N SER A 95 -8.32 -0.35 16.72
CA SER A 95 -6.98 0.25 16.70
C SER A 95 -6.85 1.23 15.54
N GLY A 96 -6.19 2.34 15.79
CA GLY A 96 -5.74 3.26 14.77
C GLY A 96 -4.23 3.36 14.76
N TYR A 97 -3.65 3.58 13.60
CA TYR A 97 -2.23 3.85 13.42
C TYR A 97 -2.04 5.03 12.48
N LEU A 98 -1.51 6.15 13.00
CA LEU A 98 -1.17 7.35 12.24
C LEU A 98 0.35 7.53 12.27
N TYR A 99 0.97 7.68 11.09
CA TYR A 99 2.41 7.80 10.99
C TYR A 99 2.88 8.68 9.83
N GLY A 100 4.05 9.27 10.00
CA GLY A 100 4.89 9.77 8.91
C GLY A 100 5.92 8.71 8.53
N ASP A 101 6.13 8.50 7.24
CA ASP A 101 7.14 7.60 6.67
C ASP A 101 8.13 8.41 5.86
N PHE A 102 9.41 8.10 6.03
CA PHE A 102 10.47 8.53 5.13
C PHE A 102 11.19 7.31 4.59
N SER A 103 11.26 7.20 3.28
CA SER A 103 11.93 6.07 2.64
C SER A 103 12.87 6.46 1.51
N ILE A 104 13.88 5.62 1.32
CA ILE A 104 14.92 5.76 0.29
C ILE A 104 14.87 4.53 -0.60
N ASN A 105 14.43 4.72 -1.83
CA ASN A 105 14.38 3.70 -2.84
C ASN A 105 15.64 3.77 -3.72
N ARG A 106 16.50 2.76 -3.64
CA ARG A 106 17.73 2.61 -4.41
C ARG A 106 17.48 1.62 -5.54
N ILE A 107 17.50 2.13 -6.76
CA ILE A 107 17.22 1.36 -7.97
C ILE A 107 18.57 1.09 -8.64
N TYR A 108 18.95 -0.19 -8.70
CA TYR A 108 20.22 -0.64 -9.26
C TYR A 108 20.10 -0.97 -10.74
N LYS A 109 21.19 -0.77 -11.50
CA LYS A 109 21.27 -1.06 -12.94
C LYS A 109 21.04 -2.55 -13.28
N ASN A 110 21.30 -3.45 -12.35
CA ASN A 110 21.13 -4.89 -12.49
C ASN A 110 19.72 -5.37 -12.11
N GLU A 111 18.72 -4.48 -12.20
CA GLU A 111 17.30 -4.81 -11.99
C GLU A 111 16.97 -5.29 -10.57
N GLN A 112 17.61 -4.66 -9.61
CA GLN A 112 17.34 -4.81 -8.19
C GLN A 112 16.87 -3.49 -7.60
N ILE A 113 16.05 -3.58 -6.58
CA ILE A 113 15.60 -2.44 -5.80
C ILE A 113 15.83 -2.76 -4.33
N LEU A 114 16.38 -1.80 -3.60
CA LEU A 114 16.46 -1.82 -2.15
C LEU A 114 15.78 -0.58 -1.61
N ASN A 115 14.65 -0.75 -0.97
CA ASN A 115 13.95 0.29 -0.24
C ASN A 115 14.22 0.16 1.26
N THR A 116 14.50 1.29 1.91
CA THR A 116 14.66 1.37 3.36
C THR A 116 13.78 2.48 3.88
N ALA A 117 13.03 2.23 4.94
CA ALA A 117 12.02 3.14 5.48
C ALA A 117 12.15 3.29 7.00
N ILE A 118 11.76 4.46 7.49
CA ILE A 118 11.52 4.72 8.89
C ILE A 118 10.13 5.34 9.03
N GLN A 119 9.35 4.81 9.97
CA GLN A 119 8.02 5.31 10.30
C GLN A 119 8.01 5.79 11.75
N VAL A 120 7.43 6.98 11.93
CA VAL A 120 7.29 7.60 13.26
C VAL A 120 5.82 8.05 13.40
N GLY A 121 5.19 7.71 14.52
CA GLY A 121 3.78 8.04 14.71
C GLY A 121 3.21 7.58 16.03
N PHE A 122 1.91 7.29 16.02
CA PHE A 122 1.15 6.88 17.21
C PHE A 122 0.16 5.77 16.87
N ILE A 123 0.00 4.84 17.80
CA ILE A 123 -1.09 3.86 17.82
C ILE A 123 -2.04 4.21 18.97
N GLY A 124 -3.32 3.89 18.83
CA GLY A 124 -4.35 4.15 19.86
C GLY A 124 -5.12 5.44 19.62
N THR A 125 -5.59 6.10 20.67
CA THR A 125 -6.43 7.30 20.61
C THR A 125 -5.77 8.46 19.87
N ASN A 126 -4.46 8.63 20.08
CA ASN A 126 -3.68 9.69 19.43
C ASN A 126 -3.49 9.47 17.91
N SER A 127 -4.00 8.37 17.35
CA SER A 127 -4.10 8.18 15.90
C SER A 127 -5.32 8.85 15.28
N PHE A 128 -6.27 9.35 16.07
CA PHE A 128 -7.54 9.94 15.62
C PHE A 128 -8.38 9.03 14.73
N ALA A 129 -8.25 7.71 14.90
CA ALA A 129 -8.93 6.74 14.04
C ALA A 129 -10.45 6.70 14.27
N LYS A 130 -10.89 6.93 15.52
CA LYS A 130 -12.32 7.06 15.84
C LYS A 130 -12.92 8.26 15.10
N GLU A 131 -12.29 9.41 15.22
CA GLU A 131 -12.76 10.67 14.64
C GLU A 131 -12.80 10.59 13.11
N ALA A 132 -11.79 9.93 12.50
CA ALA A 132 -11.76 9.70 11.06
C ALA A 132 -12.86 8.73 10.61
N GLN A 133 -13.12 7.66 11.36
CA GLN A 133 -14.21 6.73 11.06
C GLN A 133 -15.56 7.40 11.22
N ASP A 134 -15.80 8.14 12.31
CA ASP A 134 -17.04 8.87 12.55
C ASP A 134 -17.31 9.86 11.41
N PHE A 135 -16.30 10.61 10.96
CA PHE A 135 -16.41 11.54 9.84
C PHE A 135 -16.81 10.84 8.52
N ILE A 136 -16.21 9.69 8.23
CA ILE A 136 -16.57 8.90 7.04
C ILE A 136 -18.00 8.37 7.16
N HIS A 137 -18.39 7.86 8.33
CA HIS A 137 -19.73 7.34 8.56
C HIS A 137 -20.80 8.44 8.42
N ASP A 138 -20.52 9.66 8.89
CA ASP A 138 -21.42 10.82 8.73
C ASP A 138 -21.62 11.19 7.25
N ILE A 139 -20.55 11.18 6.44
CA ILE A 139 -20.63 11.47 5.00
C ILE A 139 -21.50 10.44 4.27
N TYR A 140 -21.36 9.17 4.60
CA TYR A 140 -22.07 8.07 3.91
C TYR A 140 -23.41 7.70 4.56
N GLY A 141 -23.76 8.31 5.69
CA GLY A 141 -24.99 8.00 6.44
C GLY A 141 -24.93 6.62 7.11
N PHE A 142 -23.74 6.14 7.48
CA PHE A 142 -23.58 4.86 8.19
C PHE A 142 -23.80 5.03 9.68
N GLN A 143 -24.17 3.93 10.36
CA GLN A 143 -24.26 3.89 11.80
C GLN A 143 -22.86 4.12 12.41
N GLN A 144 -22.79 5.01 13.42
CA GLN A 144 -21.56 5.27 14.13
C GLN A 144 -21.03 4.02 14.84
N ALA A 145 -19.71 3.85 14.81
CA ALA A 145 -19.04 2.71 15.43
C ALA A 145 -19.05 2.85 16.97
N VAL A 146 -19.47 1.78 17.64
CA VAL A 146 -19.53 1.70 19.11
C VAL A 146 -18.51 0.68 19.60
N GLY A 147 -17.69 1.08 20.57
CA GLY A 147 -16.67 0.19 21.17
C GLY A 147 -15.28 0.78 21.18
N TRP A 148 -15.04 1.89 20.56
CA TRP A 148 -13.75 2.61 20.54
C TRP A 148 -13.16 2.89 21.93
N LYS A 149 -13.99 2.97 22.99
CA LYS A 149 -13.51 3.11 24.39
C LYS A 149 -12.60 1.94 24.82
N TYR A 150 -12.69 0.81 24.16
CA TYR A 150 -11.88 -0.40 24.41
C TYR A 150 -10.73 -0.57 23.39
N GLN A 151 -10.43 0.45 22.58
CA GLN A 151 -9.34 0.39 21.62
C GLN A 151 -7.98 0.17 22.27
N ILE A 152 -7.01 -0.21 21.45
CA ILE A 152 -5.61 -0.26 21.85
C ILE A 152 -5.20 1.07 22.48
N LYS A 153 -4.49 1.01 23.62
CA LYS A 153 -4.04 2.20 24.36
C LYS A 153 -2.90 2.89 23.62
N ASP A 154 -2.83 4.21 23.84
CA ASP A 154 -1.85 5.09 23.19
C ASP A 154 -0.42 4.65 23.43
N ALA A 155 0.34 4.59 22.38
CA ALA A 155 1.77 4.42 22.42
C ALA A 155 2.44 5.13 21.23
N PHE A 156 3.67 5.56 21.46
CA PHE A 156 4.56 6.03 20.41
C PHE A 156 4.91 4.87 19.47
N ALA A 157 4.98 5.15 18.19
CA ALA A 157 5.28 4.18 17.15
C ALA A 157 6.59 4.55 16.44
N LEU A 158 7.53 3.62 16.43
CA LEU A 158 8.76 3.69 15.65
C LEU A 158 8.94 2.34 14.95
N ASN A 159 8.96 2.33 13.62
CA ASN A 159 9.22 1.13 12.83
C ASN A 159 10.30 1.39 11.79
N PHE A 160 11.07 0.36 11.49
CA PHE A 160 12.04 0.31 10.41
C PHE A 160 11.61 -0.75 9.41
N GLY A 161 11.65 -0.40 8.12
CA GLY A 161 11.32 -1.28 7.02
C GLY A 161 12.47 -1.46 6.05
N VAL A 162 12.61 -2.68 5.55
CA VAL A 162 13.51 -2.99 4.42
C VAL A 162 12.72 -3.82 3.42
N GLU A 163 12.74 -3.40 2.17
CA GLU A 163 12.17 -4.14 1.05
C GLU A 163 13.25 -4.36 -0.01
N TYR A 164 13.35 -5.59 -0.47
CA TYR A 164 14.27 -5.98 -1.54
C TYR A 164 13.52 -6.66 -2.66
N LEU A 165 13.69 -6.15 -3.88
CA LEU A 165 13.07 -6.70 -5.09
C LEU A 165 14.14 -7.05 -6.12
N LYS A 166 13.93 -8.15 -6.83
CA LYS A 166 14.78 -8.59 -7.93
C LYS A 166 13.93 -9.25 -9.02
N THR A 167 14.04 -8.77 -10.25
CA THR A 167 13.44 -9.47 -11.39
C THR A 167 14.17 -10.78 -11.61
N ILE A 168 13.43 -11.89 -11.59
CA ILE A 168 13.98 -13.25 -11.74
C ILE A 168 13.61 -13.91 -13.06
N LEU A 169 12.53 -13.44 -13.71
CA LEU A 169 12.07 -13.96 -14.99
C LEU A 169 11.49 -12.84 -15.84
N LYS A 170 11.82 -12.86 -17.15
CA LYS A 170 11.24 -12.02 -18.19
C LYS A 170 11.07 -12.78 -19.48
N THR A 171 9.95 -12.58 -20.17
CA THR A 171 9.78 -13.09 -21.53
C THR A 171 10.53 -12.21 -22.55
N LYS A 172 10.95 -12.80 -23.67
CA LYS A 172 11.63 -12.07 -24.76
C LYS A 172 10.79 -10.89 -25.29
N LYS A 173 9.48 -11.06 -25.40
CA LYS A 173 8.53 -10.02 -25.85
C LYS A 173 8.14 -9.03 -24.75
N LYS A 174 8.66 -9.17 -23.53
CA LYS A 174 8.39 -8.32 -22.35
C LYS A 174 6.91 -8.21 -21.95
N HIS A 175 6.05 -9.15 -22.29
CA HIS A 175 4.64 -9.14 -21.87
C HIS A 175 4.40 -9.85 -20.54
N PHE A 176 5.40 -10.56 -20.03
CA PHE A 176 5.32 -11.23 -18.74
C PHE A 176 6.65 -11.16 -18.02
N ASP A 177 6.59 -10.86 -16.73
CA ASP A 177 7.74 -10.97 -15.84
C ASP A 177 7.34 -11.40 -14.42
N VAL A 178 8.35 -11.82 -13.67
CA VAL A 178 8.23 -12.18 -12.26
C VAL A 178 9.35 -11.51 -11.49
N THR A 179 8.99 -10.82 -10.44
CA THR A 179 9.90 -10.19 -9.47
C THR A 179 9.78 -10.90 -8.13
N TRP A 180 10.90 -11.33 -7.58
CA TRP A 180 10.99 -11.80 -6.21
C TRP A 180 11.03 -10.63 -5.26
N GLU A 181 10.18 -10.65 -4.23
CA GLU A 181 10.02 -9.59 -3.23
C GLU A 181 10.23 -10.13 -1.83
N ASN A 182 10.97 -9.38 -1.01
CA ASN A 182 11.26 -9.69 0.38
C ASN A 182 11.08 -8.45 1.22
N ASN A 183 10.40 -8.59 2.36
CA ASN A 183 10.09 -7.51 3.28
C ASN A 183 10.50 -7.88 4.69
N LEU A 184 11.11 -6.94 5.39
CA LEU A 184 11.42 -7.01 6.82
C LEU A 184 10.90 -5.74 7.48
N ASN A 185 10.11 -5.90 8.53
CA ASN A 185 9.70 -4.80 9.41
C ASN A 185 10.10 -5.11 10.83
N VAL A 186 10.66 -4.13 11.52
CA VAL A 186 11.03 -4.22 12.94
C VAL A 186 10.63 -2.94 13.65
N GLY A 187 9.80 -3.05 14.68
CA GLY A 187 9.39 -1.85 15.39
C GLY A 187 8.35 -2.03 16.49
N ALA A 188 7.84 -0.89 16.92
CA ALA A 188 6.90 -0.81 18.04
C ALA A 188 5.44 -1.11 17.62
N VAL A 189 5.15 -1.18 16.31
CA VAL A 189 3.80 -1.56 15.82
C VAL A 189 3.86 -2.90 15.12
N PHE A 190 4.81 -3.11 14.22
CA PHE A 190 4.94 -4.35 13.48
C PHE A 190 6.35 -4.91 13.54
N THR A 191 6.47 -6.23 13.77
CA THR A 191 7.70 -6.98 13.55
C THR A 191 7.36 -8.24 12.77
N ASN A 192 7.85 -8.31 11.52
CA ASN A 192 7.56 -9.43 10.61
C ASN A 192 8.61 -9.52 9.49
N ILE A 193 8.68 -10.70 8.89
CA ILE A 193 9.40 -10.95 7.65
C ILE A 193 8.44 -11.56 6.63
N ALA A 194 8.57 -11.18 5.36
CA ALA A 194 7.76 -11.75 4.30
C ALA A 194 8.60 -11.98 3.04
N THR A 195 8.24 -13.00 2.27
CA THR A 195 8.83 -13.29 0.96
C THR A 195 7.75 -13.73 -0.01
N GLY A 196 7.93 -13.45 -1.29
CA GLY A 196 6.97 -13.83 -2.30
C GLY A 196 7.31 -13.35 -3.69
N PHE A 197 6.31 -13.34 -4.56
CA PHE A 197 6.47 -13.05 -5.97
C PHE A 197 5.44 -12.04 -6.44
N TYR A 198 5.90 -11.10 -7.27
CA TYR A 198 5.09 -10.15 -7.99
C TYR A 198 5.16 -10.48 -9.48
N SER A 199 4.08 -11.00 -10.06
CA SER A 199 3.99 -11.41 -11.46
C SER A 199 3.14 -10.43 -12.25
N ARG A 200 3.61 -9.97 -13.43
CA ARG A 200 2.89 -9.02 -14.28
C ARG A 200 2.60 -9.62 -15.66
N ILE A 201 1.41 -9.29 -16.20
CA ILE A 201 1.03 -9.54 -17.58
C ILE A 201 0.66 -8.20 -18.22
N GLY A 202 1.48 -7.73 -19.17
CA GLY A 202 1.30 -6.45 -19.84
C GLY A 202 0.38 -6.55 -21.06
N PHE A 203 -0.54 -5.60 -21.19
CA PHE A 203 -1.31 -5.38 -22.43
C PHE A 203 -0.41 -4.82 -23.55
N GLN A 204 0.67 -4.14 -23.12
CA GLN A 204 1.80 -3.68 -23.94
C GLN A 204 3.10 -4.22 -23.34
N PRO A 205 4.25 -4.13 -24.02
CA PRO A 205 5.53 -4.52 -23.43
C PRO A 205 5.77 -3.83 -22.09
N LEU A 206 6.02 -4.62 -21.06
CA LEU A 206 6.24 -4.15 -19.69
C LEU A 206 7.52 -3.33 -19.60
N GLN A 207 7.48 -2.28 -18.80
CA GLN A 207 8.66 -1.52 -18.42
C GLN A 207 9.53 -2.33 -17.46
N ASN A 208 10.84 -2.12 -17.57
CA ASN A 208 11.78 -2.72 -16.63
C ASN A 208 11.49 -2.28 -15.21
N ILE A 209 11.84 -3.10 -14.22
CA ILE A 209 11.70 -2.79 -12.80
C ILE A 209 12.31 -1.42 -12.44
N THR A 210 13.31 -0.96 -13.20
CA THR A 210 13.97 0.33 -12.99
C THR A 210 13.16 1.54 -13.49
N ASN A 211 12.04 1.33 -14.22
CA ASN A 211 11.23 2.41 -14.79
C ASN A 211 9.73 2.13 -14.81
N SER A 212 9.21 1.33 -13.89
CA SER A 212 7.82 0.88 -13.88
C SER A 212 6.98 1.53 -12.79
N ILE A 213 5.71 1.82 -13.09
CA ILE A 213 4.70 2.21 -12.08
C ILE A 213 4.40 1.08 -11.10
N ALA A 214 4.71 -0.18 -11.44
CA ALA A 214 4.54 -1.31 -10.54
C ALA A 214 5.34 -1.13 -9.25
N PHE A 215 6.56 -0.61 -9.37
CA PHE A 215 7.55 -0.51 -8.30
C PHE A 215 7.88 0.94 -7.90
N ASN A 216 7.05 1.90 -8.33
CA ASN A 216 7.24 3.32 -8.04
C ASN A 216 8.61 3.87 -8.49
N THR A 217 9.11 3.38 -9.64
CA THR A 217 10.42 3.73 -10.19
C THR A 217 10.35 4.56 -11.46
N ASN A 218 9.17 4.99 -11.87
CA ASN A 218 8.87 5.69 -13.13
C ASN A 218 9.25 7.19 -13.14
N LEU A 219 9.96 7.69 -12.12
CA LEU A 219 10.49 9.06 -12.10
C LEU A 219 11.80 9.15 -12.88
N ASN A 220 11.94 10.21 -13.69
CA ASN A 220 13.08 10.42 -14.57
C ASN A 220 13.46 11.90 -14.64
N ASN A 221 14.76 12.19 -14.86
CA ASN A 221 15.28 13.54 -15.12
C ASN A 221 16.38 13.47 -16.18
N GLU A 222 17.08 14.56 -16.43
CA GLU A 222 18.13 14.62 -17.45
C GLU A 222 19.31 13.66 -17.20
N GLN A 223 19.51 13.20 -15.97
CA GLN A 223 20.56 12.25 -15.60
C GLN A 223 20.17 10.79 -15.77
N THR A 224 18.88 10.49 -16.03
CA THR A 224 18.37 9.13 -16.21
C THR A 224 18.26 8.79 -17.69
N ASN A 225 18.53 7.52 -18.05
CA ASN A 225 18.45 7.05 -19.43
C ASN A 225 17.03 6.70 -19.88
N SER A 226 16.08 6.66 -18.95
CA SER A 226 14.69 6.31 -19.22
C SER A 226 13.81 7.54 -19.38
N PHE A 227 12.71 7.37 -20.10
CA PHE A 227 11.64 8.36 -20.28
C PHE A 227 10.35 7.80 -19.69
N ARG A 228 9.35 8.67 -19.56
CA ARG A 228 8.01 8.21 -19.25
C ARG A 228 7.48 7.38 -20.43
N GLU A 229 6.95 6.23 -20.12
CA GLU A 229 6.28 5.38 -21.08
C GLU A 229 4.88 5.03 -20.58
N ILE A 230 3.96 4.77 -21.51
CA ILE A 230 2.64 4.22 -21.19
C ILE A 230 2.83 2.81 -20.68
N GLU A 231 2.22 2.50 -19.56
CA GLU A 231 2.26 1.18 -18.98
C GLU A 231 0.84 0.76 -18.60
N SER A 232 0.46 -0.47 -18.96
CA SER A 232 -0.85 -1.03 -18.60
C SER A 232 -0.70 -2.55 -18.45
N PHE A 233 -1.02 -3.06 -17.26
CA PHE A 233 -0.85 -4.47 -16.92
C PHE A 233 -1.79 -4.93 -15.81
N ILE A 234 -2.04 -6.23 -15.78
CA ILE A 234 -2.59 -6.94 -14.64
C ILE A 234 -1.43 -7.58 -13.88
N TYR A 235 -1.56 -7.66 -12.55
CA TYR A 235 -0.56 -8.34 -11.73
C TYR A 235 -1.19 -9.22 -10.65
N LEU A 236 -0.44 -10.23 -10.29
CA LEU A 236 -0.67 -11.07 -9.13
C LEU A 236 0.57 -11.00 -8.23
N LYS A 237 0.36 -10.59 -6.98
CA LYS A 237 1.38 -10.65 -5.94
C LYS A 237 0.94 -11.65 -4.89
N SER A 238 1.83 -12.56 -4.52
CA SER A 238 1.60 -13.54 -3.46
C SER A 238 2.76 -13.51 -2.48
N MET A 239 2.45 -13.34 -1.19
CA MET A 239 3.45 -13.23 -0.12
C MET A 239 3.14 -14.21 0.99
N LEU A 240 4.19 -14.80 1.54
CA LEU A 240 4.14 -15.53 2.78
C LEU A 240 4.82 -14.69 3.87
N ARG A 241 4.05 -14.29 4.87
CA ARG A 241 4.52 -13.47 5.98
C ARG A 241 4.60 -14.30 7.26
N TYR A 242 5.71 -14.14 7.98
CA TYR A 242 5.85 -14.59 9.35
C TYR A 242 5.87 -13.39 10.29
N ALA A 243 4.80 -13.20 11.04
CA ALA A 243 4.61 -12.09 11.95
C ALA A 243 5.04 -12.51 13.36
N LEU A 244 5.91 -11.72 13.97
CA LEU A 244 6.39 -11.90 15.35
C LEU A 244 5.64 -10.99 16.31
N TYR A 245 5.20 -9.83 15.82
CA TYR A 245 4.50 -8.84 16.63
C TYR A 245 3.58 -7.96 15.77
N ASP A 246 2.38 -7.70 16.31
CA ASP A 246 1.38 -6.79 15.73
C ASP A 246 0.66 -6.06 16.88
N ALA A 247 1.04 -4.80 17.12
CA ALA A 247 0.46 -3.99 18.20
C ALA A 247 -1.03 -3.71 17.97
N THR A 248 -1.52 -3.75 16.72
CA THR A 248 -2.95 -3.55 16.42
C THR A 248 -3.83 -4.69 16.93
N LEU A 249 -3.22 -5.82 17.29
CA LEU A 249 -3.87 -7.01 17.87
C LEU A 249 -3.48 -7.24 19.34
N GLN A 250 -2.17 -7.19 19.61
CA GLN A 250 -1.59 -7.59 20.90
C GLN A 250 -1.48 -6.43 21.91
N GLY A 251 -1.75 -5.20 21.45
CA GLY A 251 -1.45 -3.98 22.21
C GLY A 251 0.03 -3.62 22.14
N SER A 252 0.36 -2.41 22.55
CA SER A 252 1.76 -1.95 22.56
C SER A 252 2.53 -2.49 23.77
N PHE A 253 3.74 -3.00 23.55
CA PHE A 253 4.65 -3.33 24.66
C PHE A 253 5.10 -2.09 25.45
N LEU A 254 4.95 -0.88 24.87
CA LEU A 254 5.21 0.39 25.55
C LEU A 254 4.05 0.82 26.45
N ASN A 255 2.83 0.27 26.25
CA ASN A 255 1.66 0.55 27.08
C ASN A 255 0.76 -0.68 27.20
N LYS A 256 0.93 -1.43 28.27
CA LYS A 256 0.23 -2.70 28.52
C LYS A 256 -1.19 -2.57 29.11
N LYS A 257 -1.78 -1.36 29.07
CA LYS A 257 -3.10 -1.08 29.67
C LYS A 257 -4.28 -1.35 28.73
N SER A 258 -4.06 -1.92 27.54
CA SER A 258 -5.12 -2.28 26.59
C SER A 258 -6.00 -3.38 27.19
N LEU A 259 -7.33 -3.15 27.24
CA LEU A 259 -8.30 -4.09 27.83
C LEU A 259 -8.66 -5.22 26.87
N VAL A 260 -8.63 -4.95 25.57
CA VAL A 260 -8.87 -5.94 24.52
C VAL A 260 -7.58 -6.17 23.77
N THR A 261 -7.10 -7.40 23.79
CA THR A 261 -5.94 -7.87 23.02
C THR A 261 -6.23 -9.25 22.48
N LYS A 262 -5.57 -9.66 21.41
CA LYS A 262 -5.75 -10.97 20.77
C LYS A 262 -4.41 -11.60 20.44
N GLU A 263 -4.42 -12.92 20.39
CA GLU A 263 -3.26 -13.68 19.97
C GLU A 263 -3.06 -13.61 18.45
N LEU A 264 -1.83 -13.40 18.07
CA LEU A 264 -1.39 -13.37 16.68
C LEU A 264 -1.37 -14.80 16.10
N ILE A 265 -1.73 -14.93 14.84
CA ILE A 265 -1.38 -16.07 14.00
C ILE A 265 -0.09 -15.71 13.26
N PRO A 266 1.04 -16.40 13.53
CA PRO A 266 2.33 -15.98 12.99
C PRO A 266 2.41 -16.08 11.45
N LEU A 267 1.87 -17.16 10.87
CA LEU A 267 2.00 -17.42 9.44
C LEU A 267 0.75 -16.93 8.71
N VAL A 268 0.95 -15.95 7.83
CA VAL A 268 -0.11 -15.30 7.05
C VAL A 268 0.24 -15.38 5.57
N PHE A 269 -0.69 -15.89 4.77
CA PHE A 269 -0.60 -15.84 3.32
C PHE A 269 -1.38 -14.63 2.81
N GLU A 270 -0.76 -13.83 1.94
CA GLU A 270 -1.32 -12.61 1.38
C GLU A 270 -1.31 -12.66 -0.14
N VAL A 271 -2.39 -12.22 -0.76
CA VAL A 271 -2.55 -12.16 -2.22
C VAL A 271 -3.09 -10.79 -2.61
N GLU A 272 -2.48 -10.21 -3.62
CA GLU A 272 -2.98 -9.01 -4.30
C GLU A 272 -3.24 -9.35 -5.77
N LEU A 273 -4.43 -9.07 -6.26
CA LEU A 273 -4.76 -9.09 -7.67
C LEU A 273 -5.11 -7.66 -8.08
N GLY A 274 -4.39 -7.11 -9.04
CA GLY A 274 -4.57 -5.71 -9.39
C GLY A 274 -4.38 -5.41 -10.87
N ILE A 275 -4.89 -4.25 -11.26
CA ILE A 275 -4.63 -3.61 -12.55
C ILE A 275 -3.98 -2.26 -12.30
N LYS A 276 -2.95 -1.93 -13.08
CA LYS A 276 -2.34 -0.60 -13.09
C LYS A 276 -2.22 -0.09 -14.52
N PHE A 277 -2.43 1.20 -14.70
CA PHE A 277 -2.26 1.84 -16.00
C PHE A 277 -1.88 3.31 -15.89
N THR A 278 -1.27 3.84 -16.93
CA THR A 278 -0.90 5.25 -17.06
C THR A 278 -1.82 5.97 -18.03
N PHE A 279 -2.21 7.19 -17.68
CA PHE A 279 -2.94 8.08 -18.57
C PHE A 279 -2.43 9.52 -18.43
N SER A 280 -1.89 10.10 -19.50
CA SER A 280 -1.24 11.41 -19.43
C SER A 280 -0.20 11.46 -18.29
N ARG A 281 -0.33 12.35 -17.33
CA ARG A 281 0.53 12.46 -16.14
C ARG A 281 0.04 11.64 -14.94
N PHE A 282 -1.08 10.96 -15.08
CA PHE A 282 -1.64 10.14 -14.02
C PHE A 282 -1.20 8.69 -14.13
N ASN A 283 -1.06 8.05 -12.99
CA ASN A 283 -1.01 6.61 -12.85
C ASN A 283 -2.17 6.18 -11.97
N PHE A 284 -2.86 5.12 -12.36
CA PHE A 284 -4.02 4.57 -11.66
C PHE A 284 -3.77 3.12 -11.31
N GLY A 285 -4.33 2.69 -10.20
CA GLY A 285 -4.33 1.30 -9.77
C GLY A 285 -5.61 0.95 -9.03
N TYR A 286 -6.13 -0.25 -9.30
CA TYR A 286 -7.15 -0.89 -8.49
C TYR A 286 -6.67 -2.29 -8.11
N VAL A 287 -6.82 -2.64 -6.83
CA VAL A 287 -6.29 -3.88 -6.27
C VAL A 287 -7.32 -4.52 -5.36
N ILE A 288 -7.47 -5.81 -5.48
CA ILE A 288 -8.18 -6.66 -4.52
C ILE A 288 -7.12 -7.36 -3.68
N ASN A 289 -7.18 -7.15 -2.39
CA ASN A 289 -6.30 -7.76 -1.41
C ASN A 289 -7.04 -8.88 -0.66
N TYR A 290 -6.33 -9.96 -0.40
CA TYR A 290 -6.78 -11.04 0.47
C TYR A 290 -5.64 -11.45 1.39
N ASN A 291 -5.94 -11.69 2.65
CA ASN A 291 -5.03 -12.34 3.58
C ASN A 291 -5.76 -13.40 4.42
N THR A 292 -5.06 -14.46 4.77
CA THR A 292 -5.51 -15.41 5.78
C THR A 292 -5.64 -14.73 7.15
N ASN A 293 -6.25 -15.38 8.10
CA ASN A 293 -6.47 -14.78 9.42
C ASN A 293 -5.14 -14.40 10.08
N ARG A 294 -5.09 -13.17 10.63
CA ARG A 294 -3.95 -12.64 11.38
C ARG A 294 -4.07 -12.86 12.89
N SER A 295 -5.27 -13.19 13.37
CA SER A 295 -5.57 -13.37 14.79
C SER A 295 -6.38 -14.64 15.01
N LYS A 296 -6.19 -15.27 16.17
CA LYS A 296 -7.02 -16.38 16.64
C LYS A 296 -8.41 -15.88 17.04
N ASN A 297 -9.38 -16.79 17.00
CA ASN A 297 -10.75 -16.58 17.50
C ASN A 297 -11.51 -15.42 16.83
N LEU A 298 -11.22 -15.15 15.57
CA LEU A 298 -12.03 -14.26 14.76
C LEU A 298 -13.39 -14.89 14.46
N VAL A 299 -14.47 -14.10 14.47
CA VAL A 299 -15.83 -14.55 14.10
C VAL A 299 -15.84 -15.04 12.65
N TYR A 300 -15.15 -14.33 11.76
CA TYR A 300 -14.98 -14.76 10.38
C TYR A 300 -13.58 -15.33 10.17
N ASN A 301 -13.53 -16.65 9.96
CA ASN A 301 -12.29 -17.41 9.83
C ASN A 301 -11.85 -17.70 8.38
N SER A 302 -12.53 -17.12 7.40
CA SER A 302 -12.23 -17.28 5.96
C SER A 302 -11.19 -16.29 5.42
N GLY A 303 -10.45 -15.63 6.30
CA GLY A 303 -9.56 -14.55 5.94
C GLY A 303 -10.27 -13.21 5.76
N HIS A 304 -9.53 -12.22 5.30
CA HIS A 304 -10.00 -10.86 5.11
C HIS A 304 -9.73 -10.37 3.69
N LYS A 305 -10.67 -9.58 3.15
CA LYS A 305 -10.57 -8.96 1.82
C LYS A 305 -10.82 -7.47 1.94
N TYR A 306 -10.04 -6.69 1.22
CA TYR A 306 -10.25 -5.27 1.03
C TYR A 306 -9.78 -4.83 -0.34
N GLY A 307 -10.32 -3.71 -0.82
CA GLY A 307 -9.89 -3.10 -2.07
C GLY A 307 -8.97 -1.92 -1.83
N ARG A 308 -8.12 -1.63 -2.81
CA ARG A 308 -7.24 -0.46 -2.84
C ARG A 308 -7.45 0.30 -4.13
N ILE A 309 -7.61 1.61 -4.02
CA ILE A 309 -7.57 2.55 -5.13
C ILE A 309 -6.34 3.41 -4.97
N ALA A 310 -5.54 3.49 -6.02
CA ALA A 310 -4.33 4.29 -6.05
C ALA A 310 -4.39 5.27 -7.24
N MET A 311 -4.03 6.51 -6.99
CA MET A 311 -3.86 7.53 -8.00
C MET A 311 -2.59 8.32 -7.73
N SER A 312 -1.78 8.55 -8.75
CA SER A 312 -0.65 9.45 -8.65
C SER A 312 -0.57 10.40 -9.84
N TYR A 313 0.07 11.54 -9.60
CA TYR A 313 0.27 12.60 -10.58
C TYR A 313 1.74 13.01 -10.66
N LEU A 314 2.28 12.99 -11.87
CA LEU A 314 3.67 13.31 -12.16
C LEU A 314 3.89 14.82 -12.30
N LEU A 315 4.91 15.33 -11.62
CA LEU A 315 5.36 16.71 -11.61
C LEU A 315 6.78 16.83 -12.22
N ARG A 316 7.07 17.96 -12.84
CA ARG A 316 8.41 18.31 -13.34
C ARG A 316 9.38 18.70 -12.23
#